data_026cf1d673681ce3376f23e345ea47c6
#
_entry.id   026cf1d673681ce3376f23e345ea47c6
#
_cell.length_a   1.000
_cell.length_b   1.000
_cell.length_c   1.000
_cell.angle_alpha   90.00
_cell.angle_beta   90.00
_cell.angle_gamma   90.00
#
_symmetry.space_group_name_H-M   'P 1'
#
loop_
_entity.id
_entity.type
_entity.pdbx_description
1 polymer ?
#
loop_
_entity_poly.entity_id
_entity_poly.type
_entity_poly.pdbx_seq_one_letter_code
_entity_poly.pdbx_strand_id
1 'polypeptide(L)'
;LVGQDALYPDQLSARARRSVTILMVIILSGAGLLYAQQIPVRNQHAIDRAYSDTDGYGERADRFAPDAGRYYPAIDEEIRARGHDPLDTVVLTDEINFMAHHPYFGFQAFTSHYANPLGEFTARNETIERWATGSWESTPEDFLADLDDTPWRGPDVFILRGTVDGPVGDATDAG
;
A
#
# COMPACT_ATOMS: atom_id res chain seq x y z
N LEU A 1 69.71 -9.84 -15.37
CA LEU A 1 69.09 -9.69 -14.05
C LEU A 1 68.65 -8.23 -13.90
N VAL A 2 67.47 -7.92 -14.39
CA VAL A 2 66.84 -6.60 -14.20
C VAL A 2 65.86 -6.77 -13.04
N GLY A 3 66.08 -5.96 -12.00
CA GLY A 3 65.44 -6.11 -10.72
C GLY A 3 63.91 -6.01 -10.76
N GLN A 4 63.29 -6.91 -10.04
CA GLN A 4 61.85 -6.98 -9.75
C GLN A 4 61.42 -6.00 -8.62
N ASP A 5 62.23 -5.02 -8.30
CA ASP A 5 62.02 -4.12 -7.15
C ASP A 5 61.23 -2.84 -7.45
N ALA A 6 60.62 -2.76 -8.67
CA ALA A 6 59.95 -1.54 -9.11
C ALA A 6 58.45 -1.46 -8.86
N LEU A 7 57.83 -2.39 -8.14
CA LEU A 7 56.39 -2.44 -7.98
C LEU A 7 55.83 -2.43 -6.54
N TYR A 8 56.69 -2.19 -5.54
CA TYR A 8 56.21 -2.03 -4.16
C TYR A 8 56.27 -0.55 -3.70
N PRO A 9 55.11 0.02 -3.38
CA PRO A 9 55.04 1.41 -2.88
C PRO A 9 55.46 1.54 -1.41
N ASP A 10 56.45 0.78 -0.98
CA ASP A 10 56.92 0.76 0.41
C ASP A 10 57.77 1.99 0.82
N GLN A 11 57.94 2.96 -0.09
CA GLN A 11 58.76 4.15 0.17
C GLN A 11 57.99 5.45 0.38
N LEU A 12 56.66 5.39 0.56
CA LEU A 12 55.98 6.59 1.01
C LEU A 12 56.34 6.93 2.45
N SER A 13 56.84 8.12 2.68
CA SER A 13 57.11 8.57 4.05
C SER A 13 55.84 8.47 4.91
N ALA A 14 55.98 8.29 6.21
CA ALA A 14 54.82 8.17 7.13
C ALA A 14 53.85 9.38 6.99
N ARG A 15 54.38 10.54 6.64
CA ARG A 15 53.55 11.75 6.36
C ARG A 15 52.74 11.58 5.07
N ALA A 16 53.33 11.07 4.00
CA ALA A 16 52.65 10.84 2.73
C ALA A 16 51.55 9.79 2.89
N ARG A 17 51.80 8.69 3.59
CA ARG A 17 50.77 7.68 3.90
C ARG A 17 49.59 8.30 4.65
N ARG A 18 49.86 9.11 5.68
CA ARG A 18 48.83 9.80 6.46
C ARG A 18 47.99 10.75 5.59
N SER A 19 48.65 11.51 4.71
CA SER A 19 47.97 12.43 3.78
C SER A 19 47.07 11.68 2.79
N VAL A 20 47.57 10.59 2.21
CA VAL A 20 46.78 9.73 1.32
C VAL A 20 45.55 9.13 2.04
N THR A 21 45.75 8.63 3.27
CA THR A 21 44.65 8.10 4.07
C THR A 21 43.56 9.15 4.33
N ILE A 22 43.98 10.35 4.75
CA ILE A 22 43.06 11.48 4.99
C ILE A 22 42.30 11.83 3.70
N LEU A 23 43.02 11.93 2.58
CA LEU A 23 42.38 12.22 1.29
C LEU A 23 41.36 11.15 0.89
N MET A 24 41.71 9.87 1.04
CA MET A 24 40.81 8.76 0.77
C MET A 24 39.56 8.80 1.66
N VAL A 25 39.72 9.09 2.94
CA VAL A 25 38.57 9.23 3.86
C VAL A 25 37.68 10.39 3.42
N ILE A 26 38.24 11.53 3.04
CA ILE A 26 37.47 12.67 2.56
C ILE A 26 36.67 12.29 1.29
N ILE A 27 37.35 11.66 0.32
CA ILE A 27 36.71 11.24 -0.95
C ILE A 27 35.59 10.25 -0.70
N LEU A 28 35.84 9.21 0.12
CA LEU A 28 34.85 8.18 0.43
C LEU A 28 33.66 8.76 1.21
N SER A 29 33.93 9.64 2.17
CA SER A 29 32.86 10.31 2.93
C SER A 29 32.06 11.25 2.03
N GLY A 30 32.71 12.00 1.14
CA GLY A 30 32.02 12.83 0.16
C GLY A 30 31.15 12.02 -0.81
N ALA A 31 31.70 10.93 -1.35
CA ALA A 31 30.97 10.03 -2.22
C ALA A 31 29.77 9.37 -1.50
N GLY A 32 29.96 8.94 -0.26
CA GLY A 32 28.89 8.39 0.59
C GLY A 32 27.78 9.41 0.85
N LEU A 33 28.12 10.65 1.13
CA LEU A 33 27.17 11.72 1.36
C LEU A 33 26.38 12.06 0.08
N LEU A 34 27.06 12.17 -1.06
CA LEU A 34 26.42 12.41 -2.35
C LEU A 34 25.47 11.26 -2.73
N TYR A 35 25.88 10.01 -2.47
CA TYR A 35 25.00 8.86 -2.69
C TYR A 35 23.78 8.90 -1.78
N ALA A 36 23.96 9.21 -0.50
CA ALA A 36 22.87 9.33 0.46
C ALA A 36 21.84 10.40 0.05
N GLN A 37 22.31 11.53 -0.47
CA GLN A 37 21.44 12.60 -0.97
C GLN A 37 20.61 12.21 -2.20
N GLN A 38 21.03 11.19 -2.95
CA GLN A 38 20.26 10.69 -4.08
C GLN A 38 19.11 9.77 -3.67
N ILE A 39 19.13 9.24 -2.44
CA ILE A 39 18.08 8.32 -1.96
C ILE A 39 16.69 8.97 -2.00
N PRO A 40 16.47 10.19 -1.45
CA PRO A 40 15.19 10.86 -1.54
C PRO A 40 14.73 11.09 -2.99
N VAL A 41 15.66 11.53 -3.86
CA VAL A 41 15.33 11.82 -5.26
C VAL A 41 14.89 10.55 -6.01
N ARG A 42 15.60 9.44 -5.81
CA ARG A 42 15.26 8.16 -6.45
C ARG A 42 13.97 7.54 -5.93
N ASN A 43 13.64 7.84 -4.68
CA ASN A 43 12.45 7.30 -4.03
C ASN A 43 11.34 8.36 -3.88
N GLN A 44 11.41 9.47 -4.63
CA GLN A 44 10.47 10.58 -4.51
C GLN A 44 9.01 10.10 -4.61
N HIS A 45 8.71 9.25 -5.59
CA HIS A 45 7.36 8.70 -5.75
C HIS A 45 6.87 7.90 -4.53
N ALA A 46 7.75 7.11 -3.89
CA ALA A 46 7.39 6.36 -2.70
C ALA A 46 7.20 7.29 -1.48
N ILE A 47 8.04 8.33 -1.38
CA ILE A 47 7.92 9.37 -0.35
C ILE A 47 6.61 10.12 -0.53
N ASP A 48 6.32 10.54 -1.75
CA ASP A 48 5.11 11.29 -2.06
C ASP A 48 3.85 10.48 -1.78
N ARG A 49 3.85 9.19 -2.12
CA ARG A 49 2.77 8.27 -1.76
C ARG A 49 2.61 8.12 -0.24
N ALA A 50 3.72 8.06 0.51
CA ALA A 50 3.68 7.98 1.98
C ALA A 50 3.15 9.26 2.63
N TYR A 51 3.19 10.38 1.92
CA TYR A 51 2.65 11.67 2.36
C TYR A 51 1.31 12.01 1.71
N SER A 52 0.67 11.08 0.98
CA SER A 52 -0.68 11.27 0.50
C SER A 52 -1.66 11.34 1.68
N ASP A 53 -2.78 12.01 1.46
CA ASP A 53 -3.83 12.14 2.47
C ASP A 53 -4.58 10.82 2.64
N THR A 54 -4.15 10.04 3.62
CA THR A 54 -4.75 8.74 3.95
C THR A 54 -5.62 8.79 5.20
N ASP A 55 -5.60 9.91 5.94
CA ASP A 55 -6.36 10.07 7.18
C ASP A 55 -7.65 10.89 7.01
N GLY A 56 -7.88 11.48 5.85
CA GLY A 56 -9.08 12.23 5.53
C GLY A 56 -9.09 13.68 6.00
N TYR A 57 -8.05 14.14 6.68
CA TYR A 57 -7.98 15.50 7.21
C TYR A 57 -7.37 16.53 6.23
N GLY A 58 -6.85 16.11 5.09
CA GLY A 58 -6.31 16.97 4.05
C GLY A 58 -4.93 17.55 4.33
N GLU A 59 -4.31 17.25 5.46
CA GLU A 59 -3.02 17.83 5.86
C GLU A 59 -1.86 17.43 4.95
N ARG A 60 -1.97 16.31 4.25
CA ARG A 60 -0.94 15.76 3.36
C ARG A 60 -1.31 15.78 1.89
N ALA A 61 -2.47 16.31 1.55
CA ALA A 61 -2.99 16.37 0.19
C ALA A 61 -2.39 17.48 -0.66
N ASP A 62 -1.50 18.30 -0.11
CA ASP A 62 -0.89 19.46 -0.78
C ASP A 62 0.01 19.10 -1.97
N ARG A 63 0.45 17.85 -2.08
CA ARG A 63 1.36 17.37 -3.13
C ARG A 63 0.69 16.57 -4.24
N PHE A 64 -0.45 15.93 -3.92
CA PHE A 64 -1.20 15.06 -4.84
C PHE A 64 -2.68 15.35 -4.77
N ALA A 65 -3.41 14.88 -5.77
CA ALA A 65 -4.86 14.85 -5.69
C ALA A 65 -5.27 14.11 -4.39
N PRO A 66 -6.27 14.65 -3.67
CA PRO A 66 -6.74 14.06 -2.43
C PRO A 66 -7.05 12.58 -2.60
N ASP A 67 -6.52 11.76 -1.73
CA ASP A 67 -6.81 10.34 -1.64
C ASP A 67 -8.26 10.12 -1.14
N ALA A 68 -8.73 8.87 -1.24
CA ALA A 68 -10.01 8.44 -0.69
C ALA A 68 -10.15 8.72 0.81
N GLY A 69 -9.03 8.81 1.53
CA GLY A 69 -8.95 9.06 2.97
C GLY A 69 -9.75 10.25 3.45
N ARG A 70 -9.85 11.31 2.66
CA ARG A 70 -10.67 12.48 2.98
C ARG A 70 -12.15 12.19 3.16
N TYR A 71 -12.62 11.06 2.62
CA TYR A 71 -14.02 10.66 2.71
C TYR A 71 -14.31 9.67 3.84
N TYR A 72 -13.27 9.11 4.49
CA TYR A 72 -13.45 8.08 5.52
C TYR A 72 -14.32 8.52 6.69
N PRO A 73 -14.19 9.75 7.23
CA PRO A 73 -15.08 10.19 8.30
C PRO A 73 -16.55 10.24 7.88
N ALA A 74 -16.83 10.72 6.65
CA ALA A 74 -18.20 10.78 6.14
C ALA A 74 -18.77 9.37 5.85
N ILE A 75 -17.93 8.45 5.37
CA ILE A 75 -18.31 7.04 5.16
C ILE A 75 -18.64 6.39 6.50
N ASP A 76 -17.81 6.56 7.53
CA ASP A 76 -18.05 6.03 8.88
C ASP A 76 -19.35 6.58 9.47
N GLU A 77 -19.57 7.89 9.35
CA GLU A 77 -20.80 8.54 9.81
C GLU A 77 -22.05 7.97 9.13
N GLU A 78 -22.02 7.77 7.81
CA GLU A 78 -23.12 7.20 7.04
C GLU A 78 -23.41 5.76 7.45
N ILE A 79 -22.37 4.94 7.64
CA ILE A 79 -22.51 3.54 8.08
C ILE A 79 -23.19 3.49 9.45
N ARG A 80 -22.73 4.33 10.39
CA ARG A 80 -23.32 4.42 11.75
C ARG A 80 -24.75 4.97 11.73
N ALA A 81 -25.03 5.96 10.89
CA ALA A 81 -26.38 6.53 10.73
C ALA A 81 -27.40 5.49 10.24
N ARG A 82 -26.92 4.47 9.51
CA ARG A 82 -27.74 3.32 9.07
C ARG A 82 -27.90 2.24 10.15
N GLY A 83 -27.31 2.44 11.34
CA GLY A 83 -27.47 1.54 12.49
C GLY A 83 -26.40 0.47 12.61
N HIS A 84 -25.33 0.55 11.84
CA HIS A 84 -24.22 -0.39 11.90
C HIS A 84 -23.21 0.02 12.96
N ASP A 85 -22.96 -0.85 13.95
CA ASP A 85 -21.87 -0.67 14.91
C ASP A 85 -20.55 -1.17 14.30
N PRO A 86 -19.48 -0.38 14.30
CA PRO A 86 -18.18 -0.79 13.77
C PRO A 86 -17.66 -2.11 14.34
N LEU A 87 -17.89 -2.34 15.63
CA LEU A 87 -17.43 -3.56 16.30
C LEU A 87 -18.28 -4.80 16.01
N ASP A 88 -19.34 -4.66 15.23
CA ASP A 88 -20.20 -5.76 14.81
C ASP A 88 -20.55 -5.74 13.31
N THR A 89 -19.88 -4.93 12.54
CA THR A 89 -20.17 -4.78 11.11
C THR A 89 -19.04 -5.37 10.27
N VAL A 90 -19.38 -6.22 9.32
CA VAL A 90 -18.46 -6.80 8.35
C VAL A 90 -18.47 -5.96 7.07
N VAL A 91 -17.32 -5.52 6.64
CA VAL A 91 -17.13 -4.67 5.45
C VAL A 91 -16.36 -5.43 4.38
N LEU A 92 -16.84 -5.40 3.15
CA LEU A 92 -16.09 -5.77 1.96
C LEU A 92 -15.68 -4.49 1.23
N THR A 93 -14.38 -4.29 1.06
CA THR A 93 -13.84 -3.06 0.46
C THR A 93 -12.58 -3.31 -0.36
N ASP A 94 -12.42 -2.53 -1.41
CA ASP A 94 -11.15 -2.36 -2.14
C ASP A 94 -10.31 -1.21 -1.55
N GLU A 95 -10.88 -0.44 -0.58
CA GLU A 95 -10.22 0.66 0.12
C GLU A 95 -9.72 0.23 1.50
N ILE A 96 -8.54 -0.38 1.50
CA ILE A 96 -7.94 -1.00 2.69
C ILE A 96 -7.63 0.01 3.78
N ASN A 97 -7.24 1.23 3.40
CA ASN A 97 -6.87 2.25 4.37
C ASN A 97 -8.07 2.65 5.24
N PHE A 98 -9.30 2.55 4.74
CA PHE A 98 -10.49 2.75 5.55
C PHE A 98 -10.49 1.86 6.80
N MET A 99 -10.14 0.57 6.62
CA MET A 99 -10.09 -0.40 7.72
C MET A 99 -8.94 -0.15 8.71
N ALA A 100 -7.90 0.61 8.30
CA ALA A 100 -6.83 1.01 9.20
C ALA A 100 -7.22 2.18 10.11
N HIS A 101 -8.16 3.01 9.69
CA HIS A 101 -8.64 4.17 10.45
C HIS A 101 -9.92 3.89 11.25
N HIS A 102 -10.74 2.95 10.79
CA HIS A 102 -12.04 2.63 11.41
C HIS A 102 -12.13 1.14 11.76
N PRO A 103 -12.54 0.78 13.00
CA PRO A 103 -12.42 -0.57 13.54
C PRO A 103 -13.55 -1.52 13.08
N TYR A 104 -13.80 -1.59 11.78
CA TYR A 104 -14.73 -2.56 11.19
C TYR A 104 -14.07 -3.92 10.99
N PHE A 105 -14.88 -4.97 10.87
CA PHE A 105 -14.39 -6.29 10.49
C PHE A 105 -14.29 -6.40 8.97
N GLY A 106 -13.11 -6.75 8.44
CA GLY A 106 -12.94 -7.03 7.02
C GLY A 106 -13.48 -8.42 6.65
N PHE A 107 -14.30 -8.51 5.62
CA PHE A 107 -14.70 -9.80 5.06
C PHE A 107 -13.50 -10.56 4.51
N GLN A 108 -12.54 -9.84 3.90
CA GLN A 108 -11.35 -10.42 3.30
C GLN A 108 -10.09 -9.68 3.75
N ALA A 109 -9.00 -10.41 3.93
CA ALA A 109 -7.68 -9.81 4.10
C ALA A 109 -7.17 -9.24 2.78
N PHE A 110 -6.33 -8.22 2.83
CA PHE A 110 -5.79 -7.57 1.64
C PHE A 110 -4.97 -8.50 0.73
N THR A 111 -4.15 -9.35 1.34
CA THR A 111 -3.37 -10.36 0.61
C THR A 111 -3.30 -11.65 1.41
N SER A 112 -3.01 -12.75 0.71
CA SER A 112 -2.81 -14.05 1.35
C SER A 112 -1.70 -14.05 2.41
N HIS A 113 -0.71 -13.17 2.28
CA HIS A 113 0.41 -13.07 3.23
C HIS A 113 0.01 -12.52 4.59
N TYR A 114 -1.03 -11.70 4.64
CA TYR A 114 -1.57 -11.13 5.88
C TYR A 114 -2.82 -11.85 6.38
N ALA A 115 -3.33 -12.79 5.58
CA ALA A 115 -4.49 -13.57 5.97
C ALA A 115 -4.13 -14.56 7.08
N ASN A 116 -5.05 -14.71 8.03
CA ASN A 116 -4.98 -15.83 8.94
C ASN A 116 -5.04 -17.14 8.14
N PRO A 117 -4.13 -18.11 8.33
CA PRO A 117 -4.19 -19.40 7.64
C PRO A 117 -5.53 -20.14 7.78
N LEU A 118 -6.24 -19.91 8.88
CA LEU A 118 -7.58 -20.46 9.13
C LEU A 118 -8.70 -19.58 8.54
N GLY A 119 -8.36 -18.44 7.94
CA GLY A 119 -9.32 -17.49 7.38
C GLY A 119 -9.81 -17.85 5.98
N GLU A 120 -9.35 -18.95 5.41
CA GLU A 120 -9.80 -19.49 4.12
C GLU A 120 -9.75 -18.47 2.98
N PHE A 121 -8.63 -17.73 2.90
CA PHE A 121 -8.43 -16.61 1.97
C PHE A 121 -8.83 -16.92 0.54
N THR A 122 -8.40 -18.06 0.01
CA THR A 122 -8.70 -18.48 -1.38
C THR A 122 -10.20 -18.69 -1.58
N ALA A 123 -10.86 -19.41 -0.68
CA ALA A 123 -12.29 -19.67 -0.79
C ALA A 123 -13.14 -18.39 -0.68
N ARG A 124 -12.71 -17.42 0.17
CA ARG A 124 -13.36 -16.10 0.24
C ARG A 124 -13.17 -15.31 -1.05
N ASN A 125 -11.99 -15.37 -1.66
CA ASN A 125 -11.74 -14.71 -2.95
C ASN A 125 -12.60 -15.29 -4.06
N GLU A 126 -12.68 -16.62 -4.17
CA GLU A 126 -13.56 -17.31 -5.14
C GLU A 126 -15.03 -16.93 -4.93
N THR A 127 -15.44 -16.75 -3.69
CA THR A 127 -16.78 -16.29 -3.35
C THR A 127 -17.01 -14.84 -3.78
N ILE A 128 -16.07 -13.94 -3.53
CA ILE A 128 -16.16 -12.54 -3.98
C ILE A 128 -16.22 -12.46 -5.51
N GLU A 129 -15.41 -13.25 -6.22
CA GLU A 129 -15.42 -13.32 -7.67
C GLU A 129 -16.77 -13.83 -8.20
N ARG A 130 -17.35 -14.85 -7.57
CA ARG A 130 -18.68 -15.36 -7.91
C ARG A 130 -19.76 -14.29 -7.70
N TRP A 131 -19.74 -13.56 -6.59
CA TRP A 131 -20.67 -12.46 -6.35
C TRP A 131 -20.53 -11.34 -7.38
N ALA A 132 -19.29 -10.94 -7.68
CA ALA A 132 -19.00 -9.88 -8.66
C ALA A 132 -19.49 -10.27 -10.06
N THR A 133 -19.26 -11.51 -10.50
CA THR A 133 -19.69 -11.98 -11.83
C THR A 133 -21.19 -12.28 -11.89
N GLY A 134 -21.78 -12.80 -10.82
CA GLY A 134 -23.20 -13.14 -10.74
C GLY A 134 -24.12 -11.93 -10.52
N SER A 135 -23.64 -10.86 -9.93
CA SER A 135 -24.48 -9.70 -9.54
C SER A 135 -25.18 -9.00 -10.70
N TRP A 136 -24.64 -9.10 -11.91
CA TRP A 136 -25.23 -8.48 -13.11
C TRP A 136 -26.50 -9.22 -13.61
N GLU A 137 -26.62 -10.50 -13.30
CA GLU A 137 -27.70 -11.36 -13.74
C GLU A 137 -28.71 -11.68 -12.61
N SER A 138 -28.37 -11.37 -11.37
CA SER A 138 -29.17 -11.65 -10.18
C SER A 138 -30.19 -10.55 -9.88
N THR A 139 -31.31 -10.90 -9.32
CA THR A 139 -32.19 -9.93 -8.67
C THR A 139 -31.55 -9.47 -7.33
N PRO A 140 -31.94 -8.32 -6.79
CA PRO A 140 -31.43 -7.88 -5.45
C PRO A 140 -31.75 -8.93 -4.36
N GLU A 141 -32.89 -9.60 -4.42
CA GLU A 141 -33.32 -10.63 -3.48
C GLU A 141 -32.41 -11.87 -3.59
N ASP A 142 -32.13 -12.31 -4.80
CA ASP A 142 -31.26 -13.47 -5.05
C ASP A 142 -29.83 -13.16 -4.62
N PHE A 143 -29.35 -11.94 -4.90
CA PHE A 143 -28.01 -11.52 -4.48
C PHE A 143 -27.88 -11.48 -2.96
N LEU A 144 -28.88 -10.99 -2.23
CA LEU A 144 -28.88 -11.01 -0.76
C LEU A 144 -28.89 -12.45 -0.23
N ALA A 145 -29.64 -13.35 -0.86
CA ALA A 145 -29.62 -14.77 -0.49
C ALA A 145 -28.26 -15.42 -0.72
N ASP A 146 -27.56 -15.06 -1.82
CA ASP A 146 -26.19 -15.52 -2.10
C ASP A 146 -25.16 -15.01 -1.09
N LEU A 147 -25.35 -13.81 -0.53
CA LEU A 147 -24.49 -13.29 0.53
C LEU A 147 -24.63 -14.11 1.83
N ASP A 148 -25.82 -14.59 2.12
CA ASP A 148 -26.11 -15.42 3.31
C ASP A 148 -25.74 -16.89 3.09
N ASP A 149 -25.66 -17.37 1.83
CA ASP A 149 -25.29 -18.74 1.50
C ASP A 149 -23.78 -18.97 1.47
N THR A 150 -23.11 -18.63 2.57
CA THR A 150 -21.68 -18.87 2.77
C THR A 150 -21.42 -19.45 4.16
N PRO A 151 -20.29 -20.17 4.35
CA PRO A 151 -19.91 -20.65 5.67
C PRO A 151 -19.44 -19.53 6.62
N TRP A 152 -19.30 -18.33 6.12
CA TRP A 152 -18.89 -17.15 6.89
C TRP A 152 -20.06 -16.17 7.02
N ARG A 153 -19.95 -15.27 8.01
CA ARG A 153 -20.83 -14.11 8.03
C ARG A 153 -20.55 -13.25 6.80
N GLY A 154 -21.58 -13.01 6.01
CA GLY A 154 -21.52 -12.15 4.83
C GLY A 154 -21.18 -10.70 5.17
N PRO A 155 -20.78 -9.88 4.19
CA PRO A 155 -20.57 -8.45 4.38
C PRO A 155 -21.92 -7.73 4.60
N ASP A 156 -21.96 -6.91 5.64
CA ASP A 156 -23.09 -6.02 5.92
C ASP A 156 -23.00 -4.73 5.07
N VAL A 157 -21.77 -4.35 4.68
CA VAL A 157 -21.49 -3.11 3.96
C VAL A 157 -20.44 -3.35 2.88
N PHE A 158 -20.68 -2.75 1.70
CA PHE A 158 -19.74 -2.70 0.59
C PHE A 158 -19.22 -1.28 0.43
N ILE A 159 -17.89 -1.10 0.41
CA ILE A 159 -17.23 0.17 0.14
C ILE A 159 -16.33 -0.05 -1.08
N LEU A 160 -16.78 0.41 -2.23
CA LEU A 160 -16.10 0.22 -3.50
C LEU A 160 -15.78 1.58 -4.13
N ARG A 161 -14.64 1.68 -4.78
CA ARG A 161 -14.30 2.86 -5.58
C ARG A 161 -15.16 2.89 -6.83
N GLY A 162 -15.62 4.08 -7.17
CA GLY A 162 -16.38 4.31 -8.38
C GLY A 162 -15.97 5.63 -9.04
N THR A 163 -16.33 5.81 -10.30
CA THR A 163 -16.29 7.10 -10.98
C THR A 163 -17.67 7.75 -10.93
N VAL A 164 -17.72 9.06 -11.16
CA VAL A 164 -18.98 9.81 -11.24
C VAL A 164 -19.89 9.27 -12.35
N ASP A 165 -19.30 8.61 -13.35
CA ASP A 165 -19.99 8.04 -14.51
C ASP A 165 -20.40 6.56 -14.32
N GLY A 166 -20.19 6.00 -13.14
CA GLY A 166 -20.55 4.60 -12.81
C GLY A 166 -19.38 3.83 -12.16
N PRO A 167 -19.61 2.56 -11.81
CA PRO A 167 -18.53 1.71 -11.32
C PRO A 167 -17.42 1.65 -12.36
N VAL A 168 -16.16 1.66 -11.91
CA VAL A 168 -15.00 1.50 -12.81
C VAL A 168 -15.15 0.17 -13.53
N GLY A 169 -15.72 0.23 -14.72
CA GLY A 169 -15.81 -0.93 -15.59
C GLY A 169 -14.39 -1.32 -16.00
N ASP A 170 -14.14 -2.57 -15.86
CA ASP A 170 -13.14 -3.40 -16.51
C ASP A 170 -11.88 -2.68 -17.07
N ALA A 171 -10.80 -2.77 -16.31
CA ALA A 171 -9.45 -2.38 -16.77
C ALA A 171 -8.87 -3.33 -17.84
N THR A 172 -9.69 -4.13 -18.51
CA THR A 172 -9.26 -5.07 -19.56
C THR A 172 -9.26 -4.49 -20.96
N ASP A 173 -9.66 -3.23 -21.16
CA ASP A 173 -9.71 -2.61 -22.50
C ASP A 173 -8.62 -1.54 -22.73
N ALA A 174 -7.41 -1.77 -22.22
CA ALA A 174 -6.21 -1.06 -22.62
C ALA A 174 -5.22 -2.05 -23.21
N GLY A 175 -5.48 -2.36 -24.51
CA GLY A 175 -4.55 -3.03 -25.41
C GLY A 175 -3.39 -2.14 -25.85
#